data_8192e0d76c5812a285a608b522c3f3dd
#
_entry.id   8192e0d76c5812a285a608b522c3f3dd
#
_cell.length_a   1.000
_cell.length_b   1.000
_cell.length_c   1.000
_cell.angle_alpha   90.00
_cell.angle_beta   90.00
_cell.angle_gamma   90.00
#
_symmetry.space_group_name_H-M   'P 1'
#
loop_
_entity.id
_entity.type
_entity.pdbx_description
1 polymer ?
#
loop_
_entity_poly.entity_id
_entity_poly.type
_entity_poly.pdbx_seq_one_letter_code
_entity_poly.pdbx_strand_id
1 'polypeptide(L)'
;MKDPKRPMGTFIFMGPTGTGKTELARALSSFLFDSENNLIRIDMSEYSERFNVSRLVGAPPGYVGYEEGGQLTEAVRRNPYSVVLLDEIEKAHPEVFNILLQVAEDGRLTDSQGRIVDFKNTVIIMTSNIGARSINPERGMGLRSDEERKGSGERAYEGMKNRVMDEMKKTFRPEFLNRIDEVIVFQSLTQPEILQIVDLMLARVDKQIHTQEMSLKVSEEVKELLAKEGFDPTMGARPLRRAIQRMIEDPLAEEVLRGTFRAGDVIYASLENGEVTFRPTLPDEGMPSLDEPAAVA
;
A
#
# COMPACT_ATOMS: atom_id res chain seq x y z
N MET A 1 7.01 23.47 -18.16
CA MET A 1 6.27 22.56 -19.06
C MET A 1 7.01 21.23 -19.07
N LYS A 2 6.32 20.11 -18.82
CA LYS A 2 6.92 18.78 -18.88
C LYS A 2 7.10 18.36 -20.35
N ASP A 3 8.16 17.61 -20.65
CA ASP A 3 8.41 17.09 -22.00
C ASP A 3 7.26 16.12 -22.38
N PRO A 4 6.51 16.38 -23.47
CA PRO A 4 5.37 15.56 -23.88
C PRO A 4 5.77 14.14 -24.32
N LYS A 5 7.06 13.87 -24.45
CA LYS A 5 7.58 12.54 -24.82
C LYS A 5 7.74 11.62 -23.62
N ARG A 6 7.82 12.16 -22.39
CA ARG A 6 8.04 11.40 -21.17
C ARG A 6 6.74 10.91 -20.53
N PRO A 7 6.77 9.88 -19.66
CA PRO A 7 5.62 9.48 -18.86
C PRO A 7 5.00 10.65 -18.07
N MET A 8 3.72 10.58 -17.70
CA MET A 8 3.03 11.59 -16.89
C MET A 8 3.74 11.88 -15.57
N GLY A 9 4.37 10.87 -14.96
CA GLY A 9 5.16 10.98 -13.75
C GLY A 9 6.03 9.77 -13.52
N THR A 10 7.20 10.01 -12.92
CA THR A 10 8.13 8.95 -12.49
C THR A 10 8.52 9.22 -11.05
N PHE A 11 8.06 8.37 -10.11
CA PHE A 11 8.20 8.57 -8.67
C PHE A 11 8.90 7.39 -8.01
N ILE A 12 9.66 7.67 -6.95
CA ILE A 12 10.11 6.63 -6.02
C ILE A 12 9.47 6.86 -4.65
N PHE A 13 8.82 5.82 -4.12
CA PHE A 13 8.25 5.76 -2.78
C PHE A 13 9.21 5.00 -1.86
N MET A 14 9.82 5.73 -0.95
CA MET A 14 10.81 5.21 0.00
C MET A 14 10.22 5.08 1.38
N GLY A 15 10.58 4.05 2.13
CA GLY A 15 10.16 3.94 3.53
C GLY A 15 9.99 2.53 4.03
N PRO A 16 9.67 2.35 5.33
CA PRO A 16 9.47 1.05 5.94
C PRO A 16 8.36 0.24 5.29
N THR A 17 8.39 -1.07 5.47
CA THR A 17 7.31 -1.96 5.05
C THR A 17 6.01 -1.60 5.78
N GLY A 18 4.86 -1.73 5.11
CA GLY A 18 3.54 -1.55 5.73
C GLY A 18 3.16 -0.10 6.03
N THR A 19 3.83 0.90 5.43
CA THR A 19 3.50 2.33 5.56
C THR A 19 2.54 2.86 4.49
N GLY A 20 1.97 1.98 3.65
CA GLY A 20 0.95 2.37 2.67
C GLY A 20 1.48 2.72 1.27
N LYS A 21 2.75 2.50 0.92
CA LYS A 21 3.32 2.80 -0.40
C LYS A 21 2.50 2.22 -1.56
N THR A 22 2.17 0.94 -1.49
CA THR A 22 1.36 0.23 -2.51
C THR A 22 -0.10 0.69 -2.51
N GLU A 23 -0.67 1.00 -1.34
CA GLU A 23 -2.04 1.52 -1.24
C GLU A 23 -2.17 2.93 -1.84
N LEU A 24 -1.16 3.79 -1.67
CA LEU A 24 -1.14 5.10 -2.32
C LEU A 24 -1.10 4.96 -3.85
N ALA A 25 -0.31 4.02 -4.39
CA ALA A 25 -0.27 3.76 -5.83
C ALA A 25 -1.64 3.28 -6.35
N ARG A 26 -2.36 2.43 -5.58
CA ARG A 26 -3.72 1.98 -5.91
C ARG A 26 -4.73 3.13 -5.88
N ALA A 27 -4.70 3.95 -4.83
CA ALA A 27 -5.56 5.12 -4.71
C ALA A 27 -5.30 6.13 -5.85
N LEU A 28 -4.03 6.30 -6.23
CA LEU A 28 -3.66 7.17 -7.36
C LEU A 28 -4.20 6.64 -8.69
N SER A 29 -4.18 5.31 -8.90
CA SER A 29 -4.79 4.69 -10.09
C SER A 29 -6.29 4.94 -10.16
N SER A 30 -7.00 4.77 -9.05
CA SER A 30 -8.42 5.08 -8.97
C SER A 30 -8.71 6.57 -9.20
N PHE A 31 -7.89 7.46 -8.65
CA PHE A 31 -8.07 8.91 -8.78
C PHE A 31 -7.78 9.43 -10.19
N LEU A 32 -6.72 8.95 -10.85
CA LEU A 32 -6.30 9.45 -12.16
C LEU A 32 -7.03 8.79 -13.33
N PHE A 33 -7.42 7.53 -13.15
CA PHE A 33 -7.91 6.68 -14.24
C PHE A 33 -9.25 5.99 -13.89
N ASP A 34 -9.96 6.49 -12.87
CA ASP A 34 -11.30 6.07 -12.44
C ASP A 34 -11.43 4.57 -12.08
N SER A 35 -10.32 3.84 -11.95
CA SER A 35 -10.34 2.42 -11.61
C SER A 35 -9.04 1.93 -10.97
N GLU A 36 -9.18 1.15 -9.91
CA GLU A 36 -8.05 0.40 -9.32
C GLU A 36 -7.49 -0.68 -10.27
N ASN A 37 -8.28 -1.13 -11.26
CA ASN A 37 -7.85 -2.11 -12.25
C ASN A 37 -6.84 -1.56 -13.26
N ASN A 38 -6.66 -0.23 -13.31
CA ASN A 38 -5.64 0.42 -14.11
C ASN A 38 -4.28 0.48 -13.39
N LEU A 39 -4.11 -0.26 -12.28
CA LEU A 39 -2.85 -0.49 -11.62
C LEU A 39 -2.16 -1.76 -12.17
N ILE A 40 -1.06 -1.56 -12.90
CA ILE A 40 -0.16 -2.63 -13.33
C ILE A 40 0.91 -2.80 -12.26
N ARG A 41 0.85 -3.90 -11.50
CA ARG A 41 1.82 -4.17 -10.43
C ARG A 41 2.78 -5.28 -10.85
N ILE A 42 4.08 -5.01 -10.71
CA ILE A 42 5.16 -5.95 -11.00
C ILE A 42 6.09 -5.99 -9.79
N ASP A 43 6.32 -7.17 -9.23
CA ASP A 43 7.25 -7.39 -8.12
C ASP A 43 8.66 -7.60 -8.68
N MET A 44 9.57 -6.68 -8.35
CA MET A 44 10.94 -6.72 -8.86
C MET A 44 11.80 -7.83 -8.25
N SER A 45 11.36 -8.46 -7.17
CA SER A 45 12.02 -9.66 -6.64
C SER A 45 12.01 -10.84 -7.62
N GLU A 46 10.99 -10.92 -8.49
CA GLU A 46 10.93 -11.91 -9.57
C GLU A 46 11.92 -11.65 -10.70
N TYR A 47 12.50 -10.44 -10.76
CA TYR A 47 13.43 -9.96 -11.80
C TYR A 47 14.84 -9.71 -11.27
N SER A 48 15.22 -10.40 -10.22
CA SER A 48 16.55 -10.33 -9.62
C SER A 48 17.64 -11.01 -10.48
N GLU A 49 17.25 -11.95 -11.34
CA GLU A 49 18.15 -12.67 -12.22
C GLU A 49 18.02 -12.16 -13.67
N ARG A 50 19.16 -12.12 -14.38
CA ARG A 50 19.23 -11.65 -15.78
C ARG A 50 18.24 -12.34 -16.71
N PHE A 51 18.07 -13.65 -16.56
CA PHE A 51 17.17 -14.44 -17.40
C PHE A 51 15.72 -13.96 -17.30
N ASN A 52 15.29 -13.55 -16.11
CA ASN A 52 13.91 -13.11 -15.88
C ASN A 52 13.63 -11.72 -16.47
N VAL A 53 14.66 -10.88 -16.70
CA VAL A 53 14.48 -9.52 -17.25
C VAL A 53 13.81 -9.55 -18.63
N SER A 54 14.13 -10.56 -19.45
CA SER A 54 13.49 -10.73 -20.75
C SER A 54 11.97 -10.89 -20.67
N ARG A 55 11.43 -11.39 -19.56
CA ARG A 55 9.98 -11.51 -19.34
C ARG A 55 9.27 -10.15 -19.25
N LEU A 56 9.98 -9.05 -18.93
CA LEU A 56 9.38 -7.71 -18.91
C LEU A 56 9.05 -7.20 -20.31
N VAL A 57 9.96 -7.45 -21.28
CA VAL A 57 9.88 -6.92 -22.64
C VAL A 57 9.43 -7.98 -23.63
N GLY A 58 9.56 -9.24 -23.26
CA GLY A 58 9.28 -10.42 -24.08
C GLY A 58 10.55 -11.21 -24.41
N ALA A 59 10.38 -12.53 -24.58
CA ALA A 59 11.49 -13.42 -24.95
C ALA A 59 11.90 -13.19 -26.42
N PRO A 60 13.21 -13.33 -26.76
CA PRO A 60 13.65 -13.27 -28.15
C PRO A 60 13.04 -14.40 -28.99
N PRO A 61 13.00 -14.25 -30.35
CA PRO A 61 12.53 -15.30 -31.24
C PRO A 61 13.26 -16.62 -31.02
N GLY A 62 12.51 -17.71 -30.94
CA GLY A 62 13.03 -19.06 -30.72
C GLY A 62 13.17 -19.48 -29.24
N TYR A 63 12.86 -18.61 -28.29
CA TYR A 63 12.82 -18.95 -26.88
C TYR A 63 11.39 -19.21 -26.41
N VAL A 64 11.26 -20.04 -25.35
CA VAL A 64 9.97 -20.32 -24.70
C VAL A 64 9.38 -19.01 -24.16
N GLY A 65 8.08 -18.76 -24.42
CA GLY A 65 7.38 -17.54 -24.01
C GLY A 65 7.44 -16.39 -25.04
N TYR A 66 8.00 -16.57 -26.23
CA TYR A 66 8.02 -15.53 -27.27
C TYR A 66 6.62 -15.06 -27.68
N GLU A 67 5.66 -15.99 -27.78
CA GLU A 67 4.27 -15.68 -28.18
C GLU A 67 3.48 -14.96 -27.09
N GLU A 68 3.86 -15.12 -25.82
CA GLU A 68 3.17 -14.51 -24.67
C GLU A 68 3.41 -13.00 -24.55
N GLY A 69 4.47 -12.49 -25.21
CA GLY A 69 4.89 -11.10 -25.11
C GLY A 69 5.52 -10.76 -23.74
N GLY A 70 5.91 -9.51 -23.54
CA GLY A 70 6.48 -9.05 -22.27
C GLY A 70 5.42 -8.65 -21.25
N GLN A 71 5.59 -9.02 -20.00
CA GLN A 71 4.63 -8.73 -18.95
C GLN A 71 4.37 -7.21 -18.81
N LEU A 72 5.43 -6.39 -18.81
CA LEU A 72 5.30 -4.93 -18.76
C LEU A 72 4.73 -4.37 -20.05
N THR A 73 5.30 -4.77 -21.21
CA THR A 73 4.93 -4.21 -22.49
C THR A 73 3.50 -4.57 -22.89
N GLU A 74 3.06 -5.82 -22.70
CA GLU A 74 1.69 -6.24 -22.98
C GLU A 74 0.67 -5.60 -22.03
N ALA A 75 0.99 -5.49 -20.72
CA ALA A 75 0.10 -4.86 -19.77
C ALA A 75 -0.15 -3.38 -20.10
N VAL A 76 0.91 -2.62 -20.43
CA VAL A 76 0.78 -1.20 -20.82
C VAL A 76 0.13 -1.06 -22.20
N ARG A 77 0.42 -1.95 -23.16
CA ARG A 77 -0.23 -1.94 -24.45
C ARG A 77 -1.75 -2.12 -24.35
N ARG A 78 -2.21 -2.99 -23.43
CA ARG A 78 -3.64 -3.21 -23.16
C ARG A 78 -4.28 -2.07 -22.39
N ASN A 79 -3.55 -1.49 -21.45
CA ASN A 79 -4.00 -0.40 -20.58
C ASN A 79 -3.02 0.79 -20.67
N PRO A 80 -3.08 1.61 -21.74
CA PRO A 80 -2.14 2.71 -21.94
C PRO A 80 -2.30 3.85 -20.92
N TYR A 81 -3.46 3.97 -20.30
CA TYR A 81 -3.74 4.90 -19.21
C TYR A 81 -3.71 4.13 -17.88
N SER A 82 -2.54 4.04 -17.27
CA SER A 82 -2.34 3.19 -16.09
C SER A 82 -1.26 3.73 -15.15
N VAL A 83 -1.33 3.29 -13.91
CA VAL A 83 -0.21 3.39 -12.96
C VAL A 83 0.59 2.10 -13.03
N VAL A 84 1.87 2.22 -13.37
CA VAL A 84 2.82 1.10 -13.36
C VAL A 84 3.57 1.13 -12.04
N LEU A 85 3.30 0.16 -11.18
CA LEU A 85 3.95 0.00 -9.88
C LEU A 85 5.00 -1.09 -9.95
N LEU A 86 6.27 -0.71 -9.77
CA LEU A 86 7.42 -1.59 -9.67
C LEU A 86 7.78 -1.74 -8.19
N ASP A 87 7.36 -2.84 -7.59
CA ASP A 87 7.51 -3.06 -6.15
C ASP A 87 8.91 -3.62 -5.83
N GLU A 88 9.56 -3.14 -4.77
CA GLU A 88 10.89 -3.54 -4.30
C GLU A 88 11.99 -3.39 -5.37
N ILE A 89 12.09 -2.20 -5.97
CA ILE A 89 12.99 -1.89 -7.10
C ILE A 89 14.48 -2.19 -6.80
N GLU A 90 14.90 -2.13 -5.54
CA GLU A 90 16.26 -2.46 -5.13
C GLU A 90 16.65 -3.93 -5.35
N LYS A 91 15.66 -4.82 -5.52
CA LYS A 91 15.90 -6.24 -5.80
C LYS A 91 16.09 -6.56 -7.28
N ALA A 92 15.75 -5.60 -8.15
CA ALA A 92 15.82 -5.78 -9.58
C ALA A 92 17.26 -5.97 -10.09
N HIS A 93 17.41 -6.84 -11.10
CA HIS A 93 18.67 -6.96 -11.82
C HIS A 93 19.07 -5.61 -12.48
N PRO A 94 20.37 -5.27 -12.57
CA PRO A 94 20.84 -4.01 -13.17
C PRO A 94 20.32 -3.72 -14.59
N GLU A 95 20.01 -4.73 -15.39
CA GLU A 95 19.42 -4.55 -16.73
C GLU A 95 18.01 -3.98 -16.70
N VAL A 96 17.23 -4.17 -15.63
CA VAL A 96 15.91 -3.56 -15.47
C VAL A 96 16.01 -2.04 -15.47
N PHE A 97 17.05 -1.48 -14.83
CA PHE A 97 17.26 -0.03 -14.81
C PHE A 97 17.52 0.55 -16.21
N ASN A 98 18.15 -0.20 -17.12
CA ASN A 98 18.33 0.25 -18.50
C ASN A 98 16.99 0.33 -19.25
N ILE A 99 16.08 -0.62 -19.00
CA ILE A 99 14.72 -0.59 -19.54
C ILE A 99 13.96 0.63 -19.01
N LEU A 100 14.04 0.86 -17.69
CA LEU A 100 13.36 1.97 -17.03
C LEU A 100 13.93 3.34 -17.46
N LEU A 101 15.24 3.43 -17.72
CA LEU A 101 15.84 4.64 -18.29
C LEU A 101 15.24 4.96 -19.67
N GLN A 102 15.13 3.97 -20.55
CA GLN A 102 14.51 4.16 -21.86
C GLN A 102 13.05 4.63 -21.73
N VAL A 103 12.28 4.00 -20.84
CA VAL A 103 10.89 4.42 -20.58
C VAL A 103 10.83 5.85 -20.02
N ALA A 104 11.68 6.19 -19.06
CA ALA A 104 11.66 7.51 -18.40
C ALA A 104 12.16 8.64 -19.33
N GLU A 105 13.02 8.34 -20.31
CA GLU A 105 13.55 9.34 -21.26
C GLU A 105 12.68 9.49 -22.50
N ASP A 106 12.40 8.36 -23.16
CA ASP A 106 11.73 8.34 -24.47
C ASP A 106 10.21 8.17 -24.36
N GLY A 107 9.68 7.77 -23.17
CA GLY A 107 8.28 7.44 -22.95
C GLY A 107 7.79 6.29 -23.80
N ARG A 108 8.68 5.42 -24.26
CA ARG A 108 8.38 4.27 -25.12
C ARG A 108 9.35 3.12 -24.87
N LEU A 109 8.90 1.93 -25.16
CA LEU A 109 9.71 0.72 -25.07
C LEU A 109 9.41 -0.17 -26.27
N THR A 110 10.43 -0.72 -26.94
CA THR A 110 10.25 -1.69 -28.01
C THR A 110 10.23 -3.09 -27.42
N ASP A 111 9.18 -3.85 -27.70
CA ASP A 111 9.07 -5.24 -27.25
C ASP A 111 9.91 -6.19 -28.12
N SER A 112 9.96 -7.47 -27.72
CA SER A 112 10.70 -8.51 -28.44
C SER A 112 10.17 -8.81 -29.86
N GLN A 113 8.95 -8.37 -30.17
CA GLN A 113 8.33 -8.51 -31.49
C GLN A 113 8.54 -7.28 -32.38
N GLY A 114 9.32 -6.29 -31.90
CA GLY A 114 9.59 -5.04 -32.62
C GLY A 114 8.47 -4.00 -32.54
N ARG A 115 7.42 -4.23 -31.72
CA ARG A 115 6.32 -3.28 -31.53
C ARG A 115 6.74 -2.20 -30.52
N ILE A 116 6.39 -0.97 -30.82
CA ILE A 116 6.63 0.18 -29.94
C ILE A 116 5.43 0.32 -28.99
N VAL A 117 5.70 0.24 -27.69
CA VAL A 117 4.73 0.45 -26.61
C VAL A 117 4.90 1.85 -26.04
N ASP A 118 3.83 2.63 -25.99
CA ASP A 118 3.82 4.02 -25.54
C ASP A 118 3.50 4.10 -24.03
N PHE A 119 4.37 4.77 -23.27
CA PHE A 119 4.26 5.00 -21.84
C PHE A 119 3.92 6.46 -21.47
N LYS A 120 3.65 7.34 -22.44
CA LYS A 120 3.42 8.76 -22.20
C LYS A 120 2.23 9.04 -21.29
N ASN A 121 1.21 8.19 -21.35
CA ASN A 121 -0.01 8.31 -20.54
C ASN A 121 0.06 7.45 -19.26
N THR A 122 1.23 6.96 -18.88
CA THR A 122 1.41 6.20 -17.65
C THR A 122 2.05 7.03 -16.55
N VAL A 123 1.76 6.66 -15.31
CA VAL A 123 2.49 7.10 -14.11
C VAL A 123 3.33 5.94 -13.63
N ILE A 124 4.65 6.14 -13.55
CA ILE A 124 5.58 5.12 -13.07
C ILE A 124 5.87 5.35 -11.59
N ILE A 125 5.60 4.38 -10.78
CA ILE A 125 5.87 4.39 -9.34
C ILE A 125 6.78 3.20 -9.01
N MET A 126 7.89 3.47 -8.36
CA MET A 126 8.80 2.46 -7.84
C MET A 126 8.75 2.50 -6.33
N THR A 127 8.62 1.36 -5.65
CA THR A 127 8.74 1.31 -4.19
C THR A 127 10.09 0.78 -3.78
N SER A 128 10.62 1.25 -2.66
CA SER A 128 11.84 0.74 -2.07
C SER A 128 11.81 0.80 -0.55
N ASN A 129 12.46 -0.18 0.07
CA ASN A 129 12.67 -0.25 1.51
C ASN A 129 14.08 0.22 1.91
N ILE A 130 14.89 0.72 0.97
CA ILE A 130 16.22 1.29 1.25
C ILE A 130 16.05 2.48 2.21
N GLY A 131 16.96 2.62 3.17
CA GLY A 131 16.91 3.67 4.17
C GLY A 131 15.83 3.48 5.26
N ALA A 132 15.02 2.42 5.23
CA ALA A 132 14.01 2.15 6.25
C ALA A 132 14.58 2.13 7.67
N ARG A 133 15.83 1.65 7.85
CA ARG A 133 16.53 1.66 9.15
C ARG A 133 16.92 3.08 9.60
N SER A 134 17.10 3.99 8.69
CA SER A 134 17.44 5.39 8.94
C SER A 134 16.20 6.25 9.25
N ILE A 135 15.01 5.71 8.98
CA ILE A 135 13.71 6.37 9.19
C ILE A 135 13.18 6.08 10.61
N ASN A 136 13.56 4.96 11.23
CA ASN A 136 13.11 4.59 12.59
C ASN A 136 13.97 5.26 13.66
N PRO A 137 13.46 6.27 14.41
CA PRO A 137 14.24 7.01 15.41
C PRO A 137 14.51 6.23 16.69
N GLU A 138 13.88 5.08 16.94
CA GLU A 138 13.97 4.34 18.21
C GLU A 138 15.32 3.65 18.48
N ARG A 139 16.29 3.69 17.55
CA ARG A 139 17.65 3.15 17.75
C ARG A 139 18.74 4.18 18.00
N GLY A 140 18.41 5.46 18.08
CA GLY A 140 19.30 6.51 18.53
C GLY A 140 19.15 6.73 20.01
N MET A 141 19.95 6.05 20.83
CA MET A 141 20.07 6.30 22.26
C MET A 141 20.42 7.77 22.52
N GLY A 142 19.43 8.58 22.96
CA GLY A 142 19.60 9.96 23.40
C GLY A 142 18.28 10.52 23.90
N LEU A 143 18.19 10.69 25.23
CA LEU A 143 17.12 11.39 25.93
C LEU A 143 16.87 12.77 25.31
N ARG A 144 15.78 12.92 24.57
CA ARG A 144 15.27 14.23 24.13
C ARG A 144 13.93 14.48 24.81
N SER A 145 13.81 15.65 25.43
CA SER A 145 12.62 16.13 26.12
C SER A 145 11.44 16.35 25.16
N ASP A 146 10.21 16.15 25.65
CA ASP A 146 8.97 16.26 24.88
C ASP A 146 8.71 17.67 24.28
N GLU A 147 9.39 18.70 24.79
CA GLU A 147 9.29 20.06 24.27
C GLU A 147 10.06 20.28 22.96
N GLU A 148 11.09 19.48 22.67
CA GLU A 148 11.81 19.53 21.38
C GLU A 148 11.03 18.87 20.22
N ARG A 149 9.98 18.10 20.51
CA ARG A 149 9.18 17.38 19.50
C ARG A 149 8.24 18.29 18.70
N LYS A 150 7.80 19.43 19.24
CA LYS A 150 6.79 20.32 18.61
C LYS A 150 7.35 21.36 17.62
N GLY A 151 8.64 21.67 17.68
CA GLY A 151 9.28 22.65 16.78
C GLY A 151 10.20 22.06 15.73
N SER A 152 10.40 20.73 15.69
CA SER A 152 11.41 20.05 14.89
C SER A 152 10.87 19.17 13.76
N GLY A 153 9.55 19.09 13.55
CA GLY A 153 8.94 18.16 12.62
C GLY A 153 9.49 18.30 11.19
N GLU A 154 9.49 19.47 10.61
CA GLU A 154 10.03 19.71 9.25
C GLU A 154 11.54 19.49 9.18
N ARG A 155 12.31 19.99 10.13
CA ARG A 155 13.78 19.80 10.15
C ARG A 155 14.17 18.35 10.37
N ALA A 156 13.42 17.62 11.20
CA ALA A 156 13.61 16.18 11.40
C ALA A 156 13.27 15.40 10.12
N TYR A 157 12.19 15.76 9.44
CA TYR A 157 11.81 15.19 8.15
C TYR A 157 12.86 15.46 7.07
N GLU A 158 13.34 16.70 6.93
CA GLU A 158 14.41 17.03 5.97
C GLU A 158 15.70 16.26 6.27
N GLY A 159 16.10 16.19 7.54
CA GLY A 159 17.26 15.40 7.95
C GLY A 159 17.11 13.90 7.65
N MET A 160 15.92 13.34 7.81
CA MET A 160 15.58 11.97 7.42
C MET A 160 15.61 11.82 5.90
N LYS A 161 14.97 12.71 5.15
CA LYS A 161 14.96 12.73 3.68
C LYS A 161 16.37 12.76 3.12
N ASN A 162 17.26 13.58 3.65
CA ASN A 162 18.65 13.65 3.23
C ASN A 162 19.38 12.34 3.44
N ARG A 163 19.22 11.68 4.60
CA ARG A 163 19.82 10.36 4.85
C ARG A 163 19.33 9.29 3.88
N VAL A 164 18.03 9.27 3.59
CA VAL A 164 17.45 8.35 2.61
C VAL A 164 18.01 8.64 1.21
N MET A 165 18.12 9.91 0.83
CA MET A 165 18.73 10.31 -0.45
C MET A 165 20.19 9.89 -0.57
N ASP A 166 20.96 9.94 0.51
CA ASP A 166 22.36 9.47 0.51
C ASP A 166 22.45 7.95 0.34
N GLU A 167 21.53 7.17 0.96
CA GLU A 167 21.46 5.73 0.73
C GLU A 167 21.04 5.39 -0.72
N MET A 168 20.11 6.15 -1.28
CA MET A 168 19.72 6.00 -2.69
C MET A 168 20.89 6.22 -3.65
N LYS A 169 21.69 7.28 -3.42
CA LYS A 169 22.89 7.57 -4.25
C LYS A 169 23.94 6.48 -4.21
N LYS A 170 23.99 5.70 -3.14
CA LYS A 170 24.89 4.53 -3.03
C LYS A 170 24.39 3.31 -3.81
N THR A 171 23.06 3.19 -3.94
CA THR A 171 22.40 2.00 -4.52
C THR A 171 22.09 2.18 -5.99
N PHE A 172 21.61 3.36 -6.38
CA PHE A 172 21.16 3.64 -7.74
C PHE A 172 22.15 4.53 -8.47
N ARG A 173 22.30 4.29 -9.78
CA ARG A 173 23.17 5.10 -10.63
C ARG A 173 22.65 6.54 -10.73
N PRO A 174 23.54 7.55 -10.79
CA PRO A 174 23.14 8.96 -10.88
C PRO A 174 22.25 9.25 -12.11
N GLU A 175 22.53 8.61 -13.25
CA GLU A 175 21.73 8.76 -14.47
C GLU A 175 20.28 8.36 -14.26
N PHE A 176 20.03 7.29 -13.49
CA PHE A 176 18.68 6.84 -13.17
C PHE A 176 17.98 7.82 -12.22
N LEU A 177 18.66 8.25 -11.16
CA LEU A 177 18.10 9.21 -10.20
C LEU A 177 17.71 10.53 -10.84
N ASN A 178 18.46 10.99 -11.85
CA ASN A 178 18.17 12.22 -12.58
C ASN A 178 16.92 12.15 -13.48
N ARG A 179 16.36 10.95 -13.70
CA ARG A 179 15.12 10.75 -14.48
C ARG A 179 13.88 10.63 -13.61
N ILE A 180 14.05 10.61 -12.29
CA ILE A 180 12.98 10.57 -11.32
C ILE A 180 12.49 12.00 -11.08
N ASP A 181 11.18 12.21 -11.21
CA ASP A 181 10.58 13.52 -11.00
C ASP A 181 10.58 13.88 -9.51
N GLU A 182 10.27 12.91 -8.64
CA GLU A 182 10.26 13.14 -7.19
C GLU A 182 10.46 11.85 -6.39
N VAL A 183 11.09 12.01 -5.22
CA VAL A 183 11.27 10.97 -4.21
C VAL A 183 10.39 11.30 -3.01
N ILE A 184 9.44 10.42 -2.72
CA ILE A 184 8.49 10.56 -1.62
C ILE A 184 8.91 9.62 -0.49
N VAL A 185 9.19 10.18 0.68
CA VAL A 185 9.62 9.41 1.85
C VAL A 185 8.45 9.20 2.79
N PHE A 186 8.07 7.94 2.98
CA PHE A 186 7.04 7.52 3.92
C PHE A 186 7.66 7.34 5.31
N GLN A 187 7.05 7.95 6.29
CA GLN A 187 7.43 7.78 7.70
C GLN A 187 6.80 6.51 8.29
N SER A 188 7.32 6.08 9.44
CA SER A 188 6.65 5.05 10.24
C SER A 188 5.31 5.59 10.75
N LEU A 189 4.30 4.71 10.75
CA LEU A 189 2.95 5.07 11.17
C LEU A 189 2.91 5.39 12.68
N THR A 190 2.19 6.43 13.02
CA THR A 190 1.84 6.79 14.40
C THR A 190 0.57 6.06 14.85
N GLN A 191 0.35 5.97 16.17
CA GLN A 191 -0.85 5.34 16.72
C GLN A 191 -2.17 5.92 16.16
N PRO A 192 -2.35 7.26 16.08
CA PRO A 192 -3.54 7.83 15.47
C PRO A 192 -3.75 7.45 14.00
N GLU A 193 -2.65 7.35 13.22
CA GLU A 193 -2.73 6.93 11.80
C GLU A 193 -3.11 5.46 11.67
N ILE A 194 -2.64 4.61 12.59
CA ILE A 194 -3.03 3.20 12.63
C ILE A 194 -4.53 3.06 12.89
N LEU A 195 -5.09 3.83 13.84
CA LEU A 195 -6.53 3.84 14.11
C LEU A 195 -7.34 4.29 12.88
N GLN A 196 -6.88 5.31 12.15
CA GLN A 196 -7.51 5.72 10.89
C GLN A 196 -7.47 4.61 9.83
N ILE A 197 -6.37 3.83 9.78
CA ILE A 197 -6.29 2.68 8.85
C ILE A 197 -7.28 1.58 9.29
N VAL A 198 -7.44 1.34 10.59
CA VAL A 198 -8.46 0.42 11.12
C VAL A 198 -9.85 0.86 10.66
N ASP A 199 -10.20 2.13 10.83
CA ASP A 199 -11.50 2.67 10.40
C ASP A 199 -11.74 2.47 8.89
N LEU A 200 -10.73 2.77 8.05
CA LEU A 200 -10.84 2.57 6.60
C LEU A 200 -11.02 1.09 6.22
N MET A 201 -10.35 0.18 6.93
CA MET A 201 -10.49 -1.26 6.67
C MET A 201 -11.82 -1.80 7.16
N LEU A 202 -12.31 -1.36 8.33
CA LEU A 202 -13.62 -1.72 8.85
C LEU A 202 -14.75 -1.19 7.95
N ALA A 203 -14.62 0.01 7.39
CA ALA A 203 -15.56 0.53 6.41
C ALA A 203 -15.66 -0.33 5.13
N ARG A 204 -14.57 -0.99 4.73
CA ARG A 204 -14.60 -1.97 3.63
C ARG A 204 -15.39 -3.22 4.01
N VAL A 205 -15.22 -3.72 5.25
CA VAL A 205 -15.99 -4.86 5.77
C VAL A 205 -17.48 -4.50 5.84
N ASP A 206 -17.81 -3.33 6.39
CA ASP A 206 -19.18 -2.83 6.45
C ASP A 206 -19.82 -2.75 5.05
N LYS A 207 -19.11 -2.23 4.05
CA LYS A 207 -19.57 -2.21 2.66
C LYS A 207 -19.84 -3.61 2.09
N GLN A 208 -19.07 -4.63 2.47
CA GLN A 208 -19.33 -6.00 2.06
C GLN A 208 -20.59 -6.56 2.71
N ILE A 209 -20.81 -6.28 3.99
CA ILE A 209 -22.01 -6.73 4.73
C ILE A 209 -23.27 -6.01 4.22
N HIS A 210 -23.15 -4.79 3.76
CA HIS A 210 -24.27 -4.05 3.11
C HIS A 210 -24.84 -4.77 1.88
N THR A 211 -24.06 -5.63 1.20
CA THR A 211 -24.61 -6.48 0.11
C THR A 211 -25.60 -7.52 0.60
N GLN A 212 -25.63 -7.79 1.90
CA GLN A 212 -26.58 -8.69 2.58
C GLN A 212 -27.63 -7.91 3.37
N GLU A 213 -27.79 -6.60 3.08
CA GLU A 213 -28.75 -5.70 3.75
C GLU A 213 -28.50 -5.55 5.26
N MET A 214 -27.27 -5.75 5.73
CA MET A 214 -26.84 -5.58 7.12
C MET A 214 -25.79 -4.45 7.21
N SER A 215 -25.54 -3.93 8.41
CA SER A 215 -24.46 -2.96 8.66
C SER A 215 -23.67 -3.32 9.90
N LEU A 216 -22.37 -2.92 9.93
CA LEU A 216 -21.46 -3.19 11.02
C LEU A 216 -21.07 -1.90 11.73
N LYS A 217 -21.24 -1.87 13.04
CA LYS A 217 -20.68 -0.84 13.93
C LYS A 217 -19.67 -1.49 14.87
N VAL A 218 -18.53 -0.87 15.08
CA VAL A 218 -17.45 -1.41 15.90
C VAL A 218 -17.12 -0.42 17.02
N SER A 219 -17.04 -0.91 18.26
CA SER A 219 -16.70 -0.08 19.41
C SER A 219 -15.23 0.41 19.37
N GLU A 220 -14.94 1.52 20.04
CA GLU A 220 -13.57 2.07 20.08
C GLU A 220 -12.58 1.11 20.74
N GLU A 221 -13.00 0.35 21.77
CA GLU A 221 -12.14 -0.64 22.41
C GLU A 221 -11.71 -1.75 21.45
N VAL A 222 -12.60 -2.20 20.56
CA VAL A 222 -12.28 -3.18 19.51
C VAL A 222 -11.32 -2.60 18.49
N LYS A 223 -11.50 -1.33 18.10
CA LYS A 223 -10.58 -0.64 17.18
C LYS A 223 -9.17 -0.50 17.77
N GLU A 224 -9.08 -0.15 19.06
CA GLU A 224 -7.80 -0.08 19.79
C GLU A 224 -7.13 -1.44 19.89
N LEU A 225 -7.91 -2.51 20.17
CA LEU A 225 -7.42 -3.87 20.18
C LEU A 225 -6.88 -4.29 18.80
N LEU A 226 -7.63 -4.02 17.74
CA LEU A 226 -7.20 -4.28 16.36
C LEU A 226 -5.93 -3.51 16.01
N ALA A 227 -5.82 -2.24 16.39
CA ALA A 227 -4.64 -1.43 16.18
C ALA A 227 -3.42 -2.00 16.92
N LYS A 228 -3.60 -2.49 18.14
CA LYS A 228 -2.54 -3.11 18.95
C LYS A 228 -2.07 -4.45 18.37
N GLU A 229 -3.01 -5.34 18.01
CA GLU A 229 -2.70 -6.66 17.46
C GLU A 229 -2.23 -6.61 16.00
N GLY A 230 -2.67 -5.61 15.26
CA GLY A 230 -2.42 -5.44 13.84
C GLY A 230 -1.20 -4.60 13.49
N PHE A 231 -0.51 -4.04 14.47
CA PHE A 231 0.70 -3.24 14.24
C PHE A 231 1.96 -3.96 14.72
N ASP A 232 2.97 -3.97 13.87
CA ASP A 232 4.32 -4.46 14.19
C ASP A 232 5.35 -3.39 13.80
N PRO A 233 6.30 -3.02 14.69
CA PRO A 233 7.31 -1.99 14.40
C PRO A 233 8.18 -2.28 13.15
N THR A 234 8.30 -3.55 12.73
CA THR A 234 9.09 -3.98 11.58
C THR A 234 8.27 -4.15 10.31
N MET A 235 7.00 -4.54 10.46
CA MET A 235 6.07 -4.82 9.36
C MET A 235 5.03 -3.72 9.15
N GLY A 236 4.99 -2.69 10.03
CA GLY A 236 4.00 -1.61 10.00
C GLY A 236 2.57 -2.14 10.17
N ALA A 237 1.62 -1.60 9.42
CA ALA A 237 0.22 -2.02 9.42
C ALA A 237 -0.08 -3.27 8.57
N ARG A 238 0.95 -3.97 8.05
CA ARG A 238 0.73 -5.17 7.21
C ARG A 238 0.00 -6.31 7.93
N PRO A 239 0.23 -6.58 9.24
CA PRO A 239 -0.52 -7.60 9.97
C PRO A 239 -1.98 -7.22 10.24
N LEU A 240 -2.35 -5.94 10.17
CA LEU A 240 -3.68 -5.44 10.51
C LEU A 240 -4.80 -6.12 9.70
N ARG A 241 -4.57 -6.38 8.40
CA ARG A 241 -5.53 -7.11 7.58
C ARG A 241 -5.85 -8.49 8.13
N ARG A 242 -4.81 -9.22 8.59
CA ARG A 242 -5.00 -10.56 9.19
C ARG A 242 -5.69 -10.48 10.56
N ALA A 243 -5.40 -9.42 11.33
CA ALA A 243 -6.07 -9.20 12.60
C ALA A 243 -7.58 -8.94 12.38
N ILE A 244 -7.94 -8.06 11.46
CA ILE A 244 -9.34 -7.79 11.11
C ILE A 244 -10.02 -9.05 10.57
N GLN A 245 -9.40 -9.79 9.67
CA GLN A 245 -9.94 -11.05 9.16
C GLN A 245 -10.24 -12.01 10.29
N ARG A 246 -9.24 -12.32 11.14
CA ARG A 246 -9.36 -13.28 12.24
C ARG A 246 -10.37 -12.86 13.31
N MET A 247 -10.41 -11.56 13.65
CA MET A 247 -11.16 -11.07 14.81
C MET A 247 -12.54 -10.52 14.45
N ILE A 248 -12.76 -10.15 13.19
CA ILE A 248 -14.01 -9.55 12.72
C ILE A 248 -14.63 -10.39 11.60
N GLU A 249 -13.94 -10.53 10.44
CA GLU A 249 -14.56 -11.10 9.24
C GLU A 249 -14.95 -12.56 9.43
N ASP A 250 -14.02 -13.41 9.91
CA ASP A 250 -14.27 -14.85 10.06
C ASP A 250 -15.34 -15.13 11.14
N PRO A 251 -15.29 -14.58 12.38
CA PRO A 251 -16.31 -14.81 13.39
C PRO A 251 -17.68 -14.25 12.99
N LEU A 252 -17.71 -13.08 12.35
CA LEU A 252 -18.94 -12.47 11.87
C LEU A 252 -19.60 -13.32 10.78
N ALA A 253 -18.80 -13.85 9.85
CA ALA A 253 -19.30 -14.75 8.81
C ALA A 253 -19.91 -16.03 9.41
N GLU A 254 -19.31 -16.59 10.47
CA GLU A 254 -19.89 -17.74 11.18
C GLU A 254 -21.25 -17.42 11.81
N GLU A 255 -21.36 -16.25 12.48
CA GLU A 255 -22.63 -15.84 13.10
C GLU A 255 -23.74 -15.58 12.07
N VAL A 256 -23.38 -14.97 10.93
CA VAL A 256 -24.31 -14.78 9.80
C VAL A 256 -24.78 -16.14 9.25
N LEU A 257 -23.86 -17.09 9.07
CA LEU A 257 -24.20 -18.45 8.59
C LEU A 257 -25.08 -19.24 9.58
N ARG A 258 -24.90 -19.00 10.89
CA ARG A 258 -25.77 -19.58 11.94
C ARG A 258 -27.17 -18.97 11.96
N GLY A 259 -27.40 -17.87 11.23
CA GLY A 259 -28.69 -17.16 11.21
C GLY A 259 -28.94 -16.31 12.44
N THR A 260 -27.90 -15.94 13.17
CA THR A 260 -27.97 -15.02 14.33
C THR A 260 -28.43 -13.64 13.91
N PHE A 261 -28.07 -13.19 12.69
CA PHE A 261 -28.38 -11.88 12.13
C PHE A 261 -29.35 -12.02 10.93
N ARG A 262 -30.19 -11.00 10.72
CA ARG A 262 -31.17 -10.93 9.63
C ARG A 262 -30.93 -9.68 8.77
N ALA A 263 -31.45 -9.70 7.57
CA ALA A 263 -31.49 -8.52 6.71
C ALA A 263 -32.20 -7.35 7.44
N GLY A 264 -31.57 -6.17 7.44
CA GLY A 264 -31.99 -4.99 8.17
C GLY A 264 -31.32 -4.79 9.54
N ASP A 265 -30.59 -5.80 10.05
CA ASP A 265 -29.93 -5.67 11.36
C ASP A 265 -28.69 -4.77 11.28
N VAL A 266 -28.48 -3.99 12.35
CA VAL A 266 -27.22 -3.31 12.64
C VAL A 266 -26.45 -4.18 13.62
N ILE A 267 -25.33 -4.72 13.17
CA ILE A 267 -24.47 -5.60 13.98
C ILE A 267 -23.49 -4.72 14.75
N TYR A 268 -23.48 -4.86 16.06
CA TYR A 268 -22.56 -4.13 16.94
C TYR A 268 -21.46 -5.07 17.45
N ALA A 269 -20.21 -4.75 17.10
CA ALA A 269 -19.03 -5.47 17.61
C ALA A 269 -18.49 -4.77 18.85
N SER A 270 -18.46 -5.47 19.99
CA SER A 270 -17.97 -4.98 21.28
C SER A 270 -16.92 -5.92 21.85
N LEU A 271 -16.16 -5.43 22.85
CA LEU A 271 -15.15 -6.23 23.53
C LEU A 271 -15.72 -6.75 24.86
N GLU A 272 -15.80 -8.06 25.03
CA GLU A 272 -16.24 -8.71 26.27
C GLU A 272 -15.20 -9.74 26.72
N ASN A 273 -14.73 -9.64 27.93
CA ASN A 273 -13.70 -10.53 28.50
C ASN A 273 -12.44 -10.69 27.63
N GLY A 274 -12.11 -9.68 26.82
CA GLY A 274 -10.96 -9.70 25.92
C GLY A 274 -11.22 -10.35 24.55
N GLU A 275 -12.45 -10.77 24.27
CA GLU A 275 -12.88 -11.31 22.98
C GLU A 275 -13.89 -10.40 22.32
N VAL A 276 -13.88 -10.37 20.97
CA VAL A 276 -14.84 -9.59 20.19
C VAL A 276 -16.14 -10.37 20.12
N THR A 277 -17.23 -9.73 20.54
CA THR A 277 -18.60 -10.28 20.49
C THR A 277 -19.47 -9.46 19.58
N PHE A 278 -20.46 -10.12 18.93
CA PHE A 278 -21.37 -9.49 17.98
C PHE A 278 -22.80 -9.58 18.50
N ARG A 279 -23.51 -8.45 18.47
CA ARG A 279 -24.92 -8.36 18.92
C ARG A 279 -25.75 -7.64 17.86
N PRO A 280 -26.99 -8.08 17.60
CA PRO A 280 -27.91 -7.33 16.77
C PRO A 280 -28.40 -6.09 17.54
N THR A 281 -28.41 -4.94 16.90
CA THR A 281 -29.00 -3.71 17.44
C THR A 281 -30.11 -3.30 16.49
N LEU A 282 -31.28 -2.90 17.01
CA LEU A 282 -32.34 -2.36 16.19
C LEU A 282 -31.91 -1.00 15.61
N PRO A 283 -32.36 -0.63 14.39
CA PRO A 283 -31.93 0.61 13.72
C PRO A 283 -32.14 1.90 14.51
N ASP A 284 -33.07 1.89 15.48
CA ASP A 284 -33.49 3.05 16.28
C ASP A 284 -32.90 3.07 17.71
N GLU A 285 -32.19 2.04 18.15
CA GLU A 285 -31.50 2.11 19.45
C GLU A 285 -30.15 2.83 19.25
N GLY A 286 -30.12 4.11 19.67
CA GLY A 286 -28.89 4.86 19.83
C GLY A 286 -27.92 4.09 20.73
N MET A 287 -26.58 4.24 20.52
CA MET A 287 -25.54 3.57 21.29
C MET A 287 -25.97 3.34 22.74
N PRO A 288 -25.88 2.10 23.28
CA PRO A 288 -26.07 1.88 24.70
C PRO A 288 -25.05 2.75 25.43
N SER A 289 -25.55 3.64 26.30
CA SER A 289 -24.70 4.45 27.17
C SER A 289 -23.90 3.51 28.06
N LEU A 290 -22.58 3.70 28.10
CA LEU A 290 -21.62 2.93 28.92
C LEU A 290 -21.84 3.05 30.45
N ASP A 291 -22.97 3.61 30.91
CA ASP A 291 -23.25 4.00 32.30
C ASP A 291 -24.45 3.29 32.96
N GLU A 292 -24.84 2.08 32.54
CA GLU A 292 -25.77 1.31 33.39
C GLU A 292 -25.00 0.19 34.15
N PRO A 293 -24.84 0.34 35.47
CA PRO A 293 -24.34 -0.74 36.30
C PRO A 293 -25.32 -1.90 36.31
N ALA A 294 -24.83 -3.10 36.02
CA ALA A 294 -25.60 -4.35 36.08
C ALA A 294 -26.44 -4.41 37.34
N ALA A 295 -27.78 -4.39 37.19
CA ALA A 295 -28.71 -4.62 38.28
C ALA A 295 -28.52 -6.07 38.77
N VAL A 296 -27.96 -6.20 39.96
CA VAL A 296 -27.90 -7.44 40.73
C VAL A 296 -29.33 -7.79 41.12
N ALA A 297 -29.82 -8.91 40.69
CA ALA A 297 -30.94 -9.62 41.28
C ALA A 297 -30.61 -11.11 41.39
#